data_8caf9e89773ddb75330d44c787200f36
#
_entry.id   8caf9e89773ddb75330d44c787200f36
#
_cell.length_a   1.000
_cell.length_b   1.000
_cell.length_c   1.000
_cell.angle_alpha   90.00
_cell.angle_beta   90.00
_cell.angle_gamma   90.00
#
_symmetry.space_group_name_H-M   'P 1'
#
loop_
_entity.id
_entity.type
_entity.pdbx_description
1 polymer ?
#
loop_
_entity_poly.entity_id
_entity_poly.type
_entity_poly.pdbx_seq_one_letter_code
_entity_poly.pdbx_strand_id
1 'polypeptide(L)'
;QLTFDMQVEVAERMGYIDRGGRRAVEWFMQDYFRHATAVGDLTRIFLTSLEAEHRKDAPLLVRMLKRGPKVKPGYEVVHNRLAIVDETAFLSDKVNLLRFFEEGLRTGLLLHPDAMRLVKANLHLIDDELRTNREARRIFMDLLLKHGNPERSLRRMNELGVLGAFIPEFETIVAMMQFNMYHS
;
A
#
# COMPACT_ATOMS: atom_id res chain seq x y z
N GLN A 1 -18.26 19.63 5.88
CA GLN A 1 -17.29 19.06 6.84
C GLN A 1 -18.07 18.36 7.94
N LEU A 2 -17.70 17.13 8.28
CA LEU A 2 -18.39 16.34 9.31
C LEU A 2 -17.93 16.84 10.70
N THR A 3 -18.75 17.70 11.31
CA THR A 3 -18.44 18.24 12.67
C THR A 3 -18.50 17.12 13.71
N PHE A 4 -17.90 17.34 14.90
CA PHE A 4 -17.89 16.33 15.95
C PHE A 4 -19.30 15.90 16.38
N ASP A 5 -20.21 16.86 16.57
CA ASP A 5 -21.60 16.57 16.94
C ASP A 5 -22.31 15.69 15.91
N MET A 6 -22.07 15.95 14.62
CA MET A 6 -22.59 15.11 13.54
C MET A 6 -21.96 13.70 13.56
N GLN A 7 -20.67 13.59 13.89
CA GLN A 7 -20.02 12.27 13.99
C GLN A 7 -20.64 11.46 15.13
N VAL A 8 -20.92 12.06 16.28
CA VAL A 8 -21.59 11.40 17.42
C VAL A 8 -22.97 10.93 17.01
N GLU A 9 -23.78 11.81 16.42
CA GLU A 9 -25.12 11.49 15.97
C GLU A 9 -25.16 10.35 14.94
N VAL A 10 -24.25 10.39 13.97
CA VAL A 10 -24.13 9.33 12.94
C VAL A 10 -23.70 8.02 13.58
N ALA A 11 -22.72 8.04 14.49
CA ALA A 11 -22.26 6.83 15.18
C ALA A 11 -23.39 6.15 15.93
N GLU A 12 -24.20 6.90 16.68
CA GLU A 12 -25.36 6.38 17.41
C GLU A 12 -26.41 5.80 16.45
N ARG A 13 -26.74 6.52 15.38
CA ARG A 13 -27.72 6.05 14.36
C ARG A 13 -27.25 4.79 13.63
N MET A 14 -25.95 4.61 13.46
CA MET A 14 -25.36 3.42 12.86
C MET A 14 -25.17 2.27 13.85
N GLY A 15 -25.59 2.43 15.11
CA GLY A 15 -25.57 1.38 16.14
C GLY A 15 -24.21 1.15 16.77
N TYR A 16 -23.28 2.08 16.67
CA TYR A 16 -22.03 2.00 17.42
C TYR A 16 -22.30 2.26 18.90
N ILE A 17 -21.61 1.53 19.76
CA ILE A 17 -21.74 1.62 21.21
C ILE A 17 -20.37 1.80 21.86
N ASP A 18 -20.37 2.40 23.02
CA ASP A 18 -19.19 2.51 23.87
C ASP A 18 -18.73 1.11 24.30
N ARG A 19 -17.46 0.77 24.08
CA ARG A 19 -16.87 -0.51 24.47
C ARG A 19 -15.35 -0.43 24.58
N GLY A 20 -14.77 -1.22 25.48
CA GLY A 20 -13.31 -1.32 25.61
C GLY A 20 -12.62 0.00 25.95
N GLY A 21 -13.29 0.89 26.69
CA GLY A 21 -12.75 2.20 27.06
C GLY A 21 -12.79 3.26 25.97
N ARG A 22 -13.40 2.96 24.81
CA ARG A 22 -13.58 3.89 23.70
C ARG A 22 -15.05 4.22 23.47
N ARG A 23 -15.33 5.46 23.04
CA ARG A 23 -16.68 5.92 22.73
C ARG A 23 -17.16 5.39 21.38
N ALA A 24 -18.47 5.33 21.19
CA ALA A 24 -19.13 4.95 19.94
C ALA A 24 -18.58 5.71 18.73
N VAL A 25 -18.41 7.03 18.86
CA VAL A 25 -17.87 7.90 17.82
C VAL A 25 -16.45 7.53 17.40
N GLU A 26 -15.61 7.05 18.32
CA GLU A 26 -14.22 6.64 18.01
C GLU A 26 -14.21 5.37 17.17
N TRP A 27 -15.08 4.41 17.46
CA TRP A 27 -15.26 3.20 16.66
C TRP A 27 -15.80 3.53 15.26
N PHE A 28 -16.83 4.38 15.19
CA PHE A 28 -17.37 4.84 13.93
C PHE A 28 -16.31 5.53 13.06
N MET A 29 -15.55 6.47 13.63
CA MET A 29 -14.54 7.21 12.88
C MET A 29 -13.37 6.31 12.44
N GLN A 30 -13.00 5.32 13.24
CA GLN A 30 -12.00 4.32 12.83
C GLN A 30 -12.47 3.56 11.59
N ASP A 31 -13.71 3.07 11.59
CA ASP A 31 -14.27 2.34 10.44
C ASP A 31 -14.46 3.26 9.23
N TYR A 32 -14.95 4.49 9.45
CA TYR A 32 -15.09 5.49 8.41
C TYR A 32 -13.75 5.76 7.69
N PHE A 33 -12.68 6.02 8.45
CA PHE A 33 -11.36 6.26 7.85
C PHE A 33 -10.79 5.04 7.15
N ARG A 34 -11.00 3.84 7.70
CA ARG A 34 -10.60 2.60 7.03
C ARG A 34 -11.24 2.47 5.66
N HIS A 35 -12.54 2.71 5.55
CA HIS A 35 -13.25 2.65 4.28
C HIS A 35 -12.91 3.81 3.36
N ALA A 36 -12.81 5.03 3.86
CA ALA A 36 -12.42 6.19 3.07
C ALA A 36 -11.02 6.04 2.47
N THR A 37 -10.06 5.52 3.25
CA THR A 37 -8.71 5.20 2.76
C THR A 37 -8.76 4.12 1.68
N ALA A 38 -9.53 3.04 1.89
CA ALA A 38 -9.66 1.97 0.91
C ALA A 38 -10.25 2.48 -0.43
N VAL A 39 -11.27 3.33 -0.39
CA VAL A 39 -11.85 3.97 -1.59
C VAL A 39 -10.83 4.88 -2.26
N GLY A 40 -10.11 5.69 -1.49
CA GLY A 40 -9.06 6.58 -2.00
C GLY A 40 -7.94 5.81 -2.72
N ASP A 41 -7.50 4.69 -2.16
CA ASP A 41 -6.47 3.82 -2.73
C ASP A 41 -6.94 3.16 -4.04
N LEU A 42 -8.17 2.63 -4.06
CA LEU A 42 -8.76 2.05 -5.27
C LEU A 42 -8.89 3.10 -6.37
N THR A 43 -9.36 4.30 -6.03
CA THR A 43 -9.46 5.43 -6.98
C THR A 43 -8.09 5.78 -7.55
N ARG A 44 -7.06 5.84 -6.71
CA ARG A 44 -5.68 6.12 -7.16
C ARG A 44 -5.14 5.03 -8.08
N ILE A 45 -5.37 3.75 -7.75
CA ILE A 45 -4.97 2.62 -8.60
C ILE A 45 -5.68 2.73 -9.95
N PHE A 46 -6.98 3.03 -9.95
CA PHE A 46 -7.77 3.19 -11.17
C PHE A 46 -7.27 4.36 -12.04
N LEU A 47 -7.06 5.54 -11.44
CA LEU A 47 -6.51 6.69 -12.17
C LEU A 47 -5.11 6.39 -12.74
N THR A 48 -4.26 5.69 -11.97
CA THR A 48 -2.94 5.26 -12.44
C THR A 48 -3.03 4.29 -13.61
N SER A 49 -4.05 3.40 -13.63
CA SER A 49 -4.33 2.51 -14.76
C SER A 49 -4.72 3.31 -16.01
N LEU A 50 -5.65 4.25 -15.87
CA LEU A 50 -6.06 5.11 -16.99
C LEU A 50 -4.90 5.93 -17.55
N GLU A 51 -4.05 6.49 -16.70
CA GLU A 51 -2.84 7.20 -17.14
C GLU A 51 -1.87 6.28 -17.88
N ALA A 52 -1.73 5.02 -17.43
CA ALA A 52 -0.86 4.05 -18.09
C ALA A 52 -1.39 3.66 -19.48
N GLU A 53 -2.70 3.50 -19.65
CA GLU A 53 -3.35 3.20 -20.93
C GLU A 53 -3.28 4.37 -21.93
N HIS A 54 -3.36 5.62 -21.44
CA HIS A 54 -3.35 6.81 -22.29
C HIS A 54 -1.95 7.33 -22.63
N ARG A 55 -0.89 6.82 -22.01
CA ARG A 55 0.48 7.14 -22.40
C ARG A 55 0.80 6.51 -23.73
N LYS A 56 0.83 7.34 -24.80
CA LYS A 56 1.38 6.94 -26.11
C LYS A 56 2.80 6.41 -25.90
N ASP A 57 3.05 5.21 -26.37
CA ASP A 57 4.39 4.61 -26.39
C ASP A 57 5.38 5.57 -27.02
N ALA A 58 6.49 5.82 -26.34
CA ALA A 58 7.59 6.58 -26.94
C ALA A 58 8.08 5.88 -28.23
N PRO A 59 8.48 6.64 -29.27
CA PRO A 59 8.97 6.05 -30.50
C PRO A 59 10.02 4.96 -30.25
N LEU A 60 9.99 3.88 -31.01
CA LEU A 60 10.87 2.70 -30.86
C LEU A 60 12.36 3.06 -30.74
N LEU A 61 12.81 4.10 -31.46
CA LEU A 61 14.18 4.62 -31.40
C LEU A 61 14.55 5.20 -30.02
N VAL A 62 13.60 5.86 -29.34
CA VAL A 62 13.83 6.41 -28.00
C VAL A 62 13.82 5.27 -26.95
N ARG A 63 13.06 4.19 -27.16
CA ARG A 63 13.09 3.00 -26.32
C ARG A 63 14.41 2.23 -26.44
N MET A 64 15.01 2.16 -27.62
CA MET A 64 16.29 1.48 -27.83
C MET A 64 17.48 2.24 -27.21
N LEU A 65 17.42 3.56 -27.17
CA LEU A 65 18.49 4.41 -26.61
C LEU A 65 18.42 4.56 -25.09
N LYS A 66 17.24 4.43 -24.46
CA LYS A 66 17.09 4.41 -23.01
C LYS A 66 17.14 2.95 -22.51
N ARG A 67 18.35 2.48 -22.17
CA ARG A 67 18.48 1.29 -21.31
C ARG A 67 17.80 1.59 -19.98
N GLY A 68 16.59 1.10 -19.79
CA GLY A 68 15.90 1.16 -18.51
C GLY A 68 16.70 0.48 -17.40
N PRO A 69 16.40 0.75 -16.12
CA PRO A 69 17.08 0.10 -15.02
C PRO A 69 16.91 -1.42 -15.14
N LYS A 70 18.01 -2.17 -14.93
CA LYS A 70 17.96 -3.63 -14.87
C LYS A 70 17.15 -4.06 -13.66
N VAL A 71 16.08 -4.82 -13.91
CA VAL A 71 15.25 -5.44 -12.88
C VAL A 71 15.69 -6.87 -12.60
N LYS A 72 15.43 -7.38 -11.38
CA LYS A 72 15.69 -8.76 -10.99
C LYS A 72 14.78 -9.74 -11.76
N PRO A 73 15.16 -11.03 -11.90
CA PRO A 73 14.28 -12.04 -12.44
C PRO A 73 12.92 -12.07 -11.73
N GLY A 74 11.84 -12.32 -12.50
CA GLY A 74 10.46 -12.27 -12.00
C GLY A 74 9.78 -10.90 -12.14
N TYR A 75 10.55 -9.86 -12.49
CA TYR A 75 10.03 -8.53 -12.76
C TYR A 75 10.35 -8.07 -14.17
N GLU A 76 9.53 -7.18 -14.70
CA GLU A 76 9.74 -6.50 -15.98
C GLU A 76 9.39 -5.01 -15.88
N VAL A 77 9.78 -4.25 -16.91
CA VAL A 77 9.46 -2.82 -17.01
C VAL A 77 8.40 -2.62 -18.09
N VAL A 78 7.18 -2.30 -17.68
CA VAL A 78 6.04 -2.01 -18.54
C VAL A 78 5.66 -0.54 -18.38
N HIS A 79 5.64 0.23 -19.46
CA HIS A 79 5.32 1.67 -19.43
C HIS A 79 6.09 2.47 -18.35
N ASN A 80 7.39 2.16 -18.20
CA ASN A 80 8.28 2.76 -17.19
C ASN A 80 7.85 2.48 -15.74
N ARG A 81 7.16 1.35 -15.52
CA ARG A 81 6.71 0.86 -14.20
C ARG A 81 7.19 -0.57 -13.98
N LEU A 82 7.41 -0.91 -12.72
CA LEU A 82 7.77 -2.26 -12.29
C LEU A 82 6.54 -3.15 -12.32
N ALA A 83 6.55 -4.17 -13.16
CA ALA A 83 5.52 -5.19 -13.28
C ALA A 83 6.02 -6.56 -12.86
N ILE A 84 5.10 -7.46 -12.56
CA ILE A 84 5.36 -8.87 -12.20
C ILE A 84 5.12 -9.71 -13.47
N VAL A 85 6.08 -10.55 -13.82
CA VAL A 85 6.03 -11.38 -15.05
C VAL A 85 5.04 -12.53 -14.90
N ASP A 86 5.06 -13.22 -13.77
CA ASP A 86 4.22 -14.39 -13.47
C ASP A 86 3.66 -14.28 -12.07
N GLU A 87 2.36 -14.07 -11.98
CA GLU A 87 1.64 -13.89 -10.71
C GLU A 87 1.71 -15.15 -9.84
N THR A 88 1.60 -16.33 -10.44
CA THR A 88 1.64 -17.63 -9.71
C THR A 88 3.02 -17.85 -9.09
N ALA A 89 4.07 -17.66 -9.88
CA ALA A 89 5.45 -17.75 -9.39
C ALA A 89 5.73 -16.69 -8.32
N PHE A 90 5.22 -15.48 -8.48
CA PHE A 90 5.37 -14.41 -7.49
C PHE A 90 4.71 -14.76 -6.15
N LEU A 91 3.48 -15.27 -6.18
CA LEU A 91 2.72 -15.62 -4.97
C LEU A 91 3.19 -16.92 -4.31
N SER A 92 3.99 -17.76 -4.99
CA SER A 92 4.53 -19.00 -4.44
C SER A 92 5.50 -18.76 -3.26
N ASP A 93 6.12 -17.59 -3.18
CA ASP A 93 6.96 -17.16 -2.07
C ASP A 93 6.41 -15.84 -1.48
N LYS A 94 5.81 -15.94 -0.29
CA LYS A 94 5.19 -14.80 0.42
C LYS A 94 6.15 -13.60 0.60
N VAL A 95 7.46 -13.83 0.69
CA VAL A 95 8.48 -12.78 0.83
C VAL A 95 8.50 -11.85 -0.38
N ASN A 96 8.05 -12.31 -1.54
CA ASN A 96 7.97 -11.49 -2.75
C ASN A 96 7.05 -10.27 -2.57
N LEU A 97 6.06 -10.32 -1.68
CA LEU A 97 5.23 -9.17 -1.34
C LEU A 97 6.07 -7.99 -0.82
N LEU A 98 7.18 -8.25 -0.12
CA LEU A 98 8.12 -7.22 0.36
C LEU A 98 9.24 -6.94 -0.66
N ARG A 99 9.75 -7.99 -1.33
CA ARG A 99 10.78 -7.84 -2.38
C ARG A 99 10.34 -6.93 -3.53
N PHE A 100 9.06 -6.89 -3.83
CA PHE A 100 8.47 -6.01 -4.84
C PHE A 100 8.70 -4.52 -4.52
N PHE A 101 8.51 -4.12 -3.26
CA PHE A 101 8.79 -2.75 -2.83
C PHE A 101 10.30 -2.46 -2.79
N GLU A 102 11.12 -3.42 -2.35
CA GLU A 102 12.58 -3.31 -2.38
C GLU A 102 13.07 -3.07 -3.82
N GLU A 103 12.56 -3.85 -4.78
CA GLU A 103 12.92 -3.72 -6.19
C GLU A 103 12.47 -2.39 -6.79
N GLY A 104 11.25 -1.95 -6.51
CA GLY A 104 10.74 -0.65 -6.90
C GLY A 104 11.60 0.50 -6.39
N LEU A 105 12.04 0.42 -5.13
CA LEU A 105 12.90 1.43 -4.51
C LEU A 105 14.32 1.40 -5.10
N ARG A 106 14.90 0.21 -5.26
CA ARG A 106 16.24 0.01 -5.85
C ARG A 106 16.34 0.55 -7.28
N THR A 107 15.29 0.36 -8.08
CA THR A 107 15.26 0.76 -9.49
C THR A 107 14.75 2.18 -9.70
N GLY A 108 14.12 2.78 -8.69
CA GLY A 108 13.44 4.06 -8.80
C GLY A 108 12.13 4.01 -9.61
N LEU A 109 11.71 2.81 -10.05
CA LEU A 109 10.49 2.65 -10.83
C LEU A 109 9.24 2.81 -9.97
N LEU A 110 8.19 3.37 -10.57
CA LEU A 110 6.85 3.31 -10.01
C LEU A 110 6.29 1.89 -10.18
N LEU A 111 5.41 1.48 -9.28
CA LEU A 111 4.78 0.17 -9.35
C LEU A 111 3.68 0.15 -10.42
N HIS A 112 3.57 -0.98 -11.14
CA HIS A 112 2.52 -1.16 -12.14
C HIS A 112 1.16 -1.35 -11.45
N PRO A 113 0.04 -0.80 -11.99
CA PRO A 113 -1.28 -0.95 -11.38
C PRO A 113 -1.71 -2.40 -11.14
N ASP A 114 -1.45 -3.31 -12.09
CA ASP A 114 -1.82 -4.72 -11.95
C ASP A 114 -1.05 -5.39 -10.81
N ALA A 115 0.26 -5.11 -10.71
CA ALA A 115 1.06 -5.61 -9.60
C ALA A 115 0.58 -5.04 -8.25
N MET A 116 0.16 -3.78 -8.20
CA MET A 116 -0.44 -3.20 -6.99
C MET A 116 -1.77 -3.89 -6.62
N ARG A 117 -2.63 -4.18 -7.61
CA ARG A 117 -3.88 -4.94 -7.40
C ARG A 117 -3.61 -6.35 -6.89
N LEU A 118 -2.64 -7.04 -7.49
CA LEU A 118 -2.24 -8.38 -7.06
C LEU A 118 -1.79 -8.40 -5.59
N VAL A 119 -0.91 -7.48 -5.20
CA VAL A 119 -0.45 -7.36 -3.82
C VAL A 119 -1.61 -7.09 -2.88
N LYS A 120 -2.49 -6.13 -3.21
CA LYS A 120 -3.65 -5.77 -2.37
C LYS A 120 -4.64 -6.92 -2.21
N ALA A 121 -4.87 -7.72 -3.26
CA ALA A 121 -5.74 -8.89 -3.21
C ALA A 121 -5.18 -10.04 -2.36
N ASN A 122 -3.87 -10.06 -2.13
CA ASN A 122 -3.17 -11.16 -1.45
C ASN A 122 -2.56 -10.77 -0.09
N LEU A 123 -3.08 -9.74 0.57
CA LEU A 123 -2.61 -9.30 1.90
C LEU A 123 -2.75 -10.38 2.97
N HIS A 124 -3.66 -11.33 2.81
CA HIS A 124 -3.84 -12.48 3.70
C HIS A 124 -2.61 -13.39 3.77
N LEU A 125 -1.70 -13.33 2.78
CA LEU A 125 -0.43 -14.05 2.81
C LEU A 125 0.59 -13.44 3.79
N ILE A 126 0.34 -12.22 4.26
CA ILE A 126 1.16 -11.56 5.30
C ILE A 126 0.68 -12.06 6.66
N ASP A 127 0.97 -13.31 6.94
CA ASP A 127 0.64 -14.01 8.16
C ASP A 127 1.78 -13.94 9.19
N ASP A 128 1.61 -14.59 10.35
CA ASP A 128 2.60 -14.61 11.42
C ASP A 128 3.92 -15.27 10.99
N GLU A 129 3.86 -16.26 10.10
CA GLU A 129 5.05 -16.89 9.52
C GLU A 129 5.87 -15.87 8.74
N LEU A 130 5.24 -15.07 7.87
CA LEU A 130 5.95 -14.03 7.13
C LEU A 130 6.45 -12.91 8.04
N ARG A 131 5.68 -12.48 9.04
CA ARG A 131 6.09 -11.44 10.01
C ARG A 131 7.33 -11.86 10.81
N THR A 132 7.49 -13.16 11.09
CA THR A 132 8.65 -13.71 11.80
C THR A 132 9.78 -14.13 10.88
N ASN A 133 9.57 -14.18 9.57
CA ASN A 133 10.57 -14.56 8.59
C ASN A 133 11.78 -13.62 8.61
N ARG A 134 12.97 -14.19 8.73
CA ARG A 134 14.23 -13.43 8.85
C ARG A 134 14.52 -12.55 7.63
N GLU A 135 14.24 -13.06 6.43
CA GLU A 135 14.46 -12.32 5.19
C GLU A 135 13.44 -11.17 5.06
N ALA A 136 12.17 -11.42 5.36
CA ALA A 136 11.12 -10.41 5.33
C ALA A 136 11.45 -9.22 6.26
N ARG A 137 11.88 -9.52 7.49
CA ARG A 137 12.32 -8.50 8.45
C ARG A 137 13.55 -7.73 7.95
N ARG A 138 14.54 -8.42 7.37
CA ARG A 138 15.69 -7.76 6.78
C ARG A 138 15.28 -6.81 5.66
N ILE A 139 14.43 -7.26 4.73
CA ILE A 139 13.95 -6.42 3.62
C ILE A 139 13.21 -5.20 4.17
N PHE A 140 12.35 -5.39 5.15
CA PHE A 140 11.62 -4.29 5.77
C PHE A 140 12.56 -3.25 6.39
N MET A 141 13.58 -3.70 7.12
CA MET A 141 14.61 -2.80 7.67
C MET A 141 15.43 -2.12 6.58
N ASP A 142 15.76 -2.83 5.50
CA ASP A 142 16.48 -2.25 4.35
C ASP A 142 15.64 -1.18 3.63
N LEU A 143 14.32 -1.37 3.52
CA LEU A 143 13.39 -0.36 2.99
C LEU A 143 13.39 0.93 3.82
N LEU A 144 13.56 0.82 5.14
CA LEU A 144 13.62 1.95 6.05
C LEU A 144 14.98 2.67 6.02
N LEU A 145 16.07 1.92 5.92
CA LEU A 145 17.40 2.44 6.27
C LEU A 145 18.35 2.61 5.07
N LYS A 146 18.22 1.79 4.02
CA LYS A 146 19.25 1.72 2.96
C LYS A 146 18.99 2.60 1.74
N HIS A 147 17.76 2.89 1.43
CA HIS A 147 17.43 3.44 0.10
C HIS A 147 17.14 4.94 0.08
N GLY A 148 17.55 5.67 1.09
CA GLY A 148 17.54 7.15 1.12
C GLY A 148 16.18 7.85 1.05
N ASN A 149 15.08 7.13 0.80
CA ASN A 149 13.73 7.68 0.79
C ASN A 149 12.70 6.70 1.38
N PRO A 150 12.76 6.44 2.69
CA PRO A 150 11.86 5.51 3.37
C PRO A 150 10.38 5.96 3.26
N GLU A 151 10.12 7.25 3.24
CA GLU A 151 8.77 7.81 3.15
C GLU A 151 8.02 7.28 1.94
N ARG A 152 8.66 7.26 0.76
CA ARG A 152 8.03 6.80 -0.48
C ARG A 152 7.59 5.33 -0.40
N SER A 153 8.45 4.46 0.14
CA SER A 153 8.13 3.05 0.30
C SER A 153 7.08 2.80 1.35
N LEU A 154 7.22 3.41 2.52
CA LEU A 154 6.26 3.28 3.60
C LEU A 154 4.88 3.80 3.20
N ARG A 155 4.81 4.95 2.53
CA ARG A 155 3.57 5.50 2.00
C ARG A 155 2.90 4.50 1.05
N ARG A 156 3.66 3.91 0.11
CA ARG A 156 3.12 2.95 -0.84
C ARG A 156 2.70 1.64 -0.17
N MET A 157 3.49 1.14 0.78
CA MET A 157 3.12 -0.03 1.57
C MET A 157 1.84 0.23 2.38
N ASN A 158 1.70 1.41 2.96
CA ASN A 158 0.49 1.81 3.71
C ASN A 158 -0.74 1.90 2.79
N GLU A 159 -0.61 2.54 1.62
CA GLU A 159 -1.67 2.66 0.63
C GLU A 159 -2.20 1.31 0.14
N LEU A 160 -1.34 0.31 0.04
CA LEU A 160 -1.70 -1.05 -0.36
C LEU A 160 -2.11 -1.96 0.80
N GLY A 161 -2.02 -1.48 2.06
CA GLY A 161 -2.34 -2.26 3.25
C GLY A 161 -1.23 -3.18 3.74
N VAL A 162 -0.10 -3.24 3.04
CA VAL A 162 1.05 -4.11 3.36
C VAL A 162 1.68 -3.71 4.70
N LEU A 163 1.75 -2.40 4.99
CA LEU A 163 2.37 -1.91 6.23
C LEU A 163 1.58 -2.35 7.46
N GLY A 164 0.25 -2.15 7.46
CA GLY A 164 -0.62 -2.59 8.54
C GLY A 164 -0.72 -4.11 8.67
N ALA A 165 -0.68 -4.84 7.54
CA ALA A 165 -0.63 -6.29 7.56
C ALA A 165 0.69 -6.82 8.13
N PHE A 166 1.83 -6.18 7.87
CA PHE A 166 3.14 -6.60 8.36
C PHE A 166 3.41 -6.15 9.80
N ILE A 167 2.91 -4.96 10.18
CA ILE A 167 2.97 -4.40 11.55
C ILE A 167 1.55 -4.03 11.97
N PRO A 168 0.77 -4.95 12.55
CA PRO A 168 -0.63 -4.69 12.92
C PRO A 168 -0.82 -3.51 13.87
N GLU A 169 0.15 -3.26 14.76
CA GLU A 169 0.13 -2.14 15.71
C GLU A 169 0.15 -0.77 14.98
N PHE A 170 0.75 -0.72 13.79
CA PHE A 170 0.82 0.50 12.98
C PHE A 170 -0.56 0.92 12.48
N GLU A 171 -1.42 -0.01 12.12
CA GLU A 171 -2.79 0.28 11.68
C GLU A 171 -3.60 0.98 12.79
N THR A 172 -3.41 0.55 14.03
CA THR A 172 -4.03 1.18 15.20
C THR A 172 -3.54 2.61 15.41
N ILE A 173 -2.23 2.84 15.27
CA ILE A 173 -1.63 4.17 15.41
C ILE A 173 -2.12 5.13 14.32
N VAL A 174 -2.17 4.68 13.07
CA VAL A 174 -2.67 5.49 11.94
C VAL A 174 -4.12 5.90 12.15
N ALA A 175 -4.97 4.96 12.58
CA ALA A 175 -6.38 5.25 12.88
C ALA A 175 -6.53 6.29 14.02
N MET A 176 -5.70 6.20 15.07
CA MET A 176 -5.70 7.17 16.19
C MET A 176 -5.17 8.54 15.77
N MET A 177 -4.12 8.60 14.95
CA MET A 177 -3.58 9.88 14.47
C MET A 177 -4.57 10.60 13.55
N GLN A 178 -5.28 9.88 12.70
CA GLN A 178 -6.32 10.45 11.85
C GLN A 178 -7.47 11.03 12.69
N PHE A 179 -7.88 10.31 13.74
CA PHE A 179 -8.89 10.80 14.68
C PHE A 179 -8.46 12.12 15.35
N ASN A 180 -7.22 12.19 15.87
CA ASN A 180 -6.71 13.37 16.57
C ASN A 180 -6.54 14.59 15.65
N MET A 181 -6.14 14.42 14.39
CA MET A 181 -5.99 15.53 13.43
C MET A 181 -7.31 16.23 13.09
N TYR A 182 -8.45 15.60 13.30
CA TYR A 182 -9.77 16.19 13.06
C TYR A 182 -10.39 16.83 14.31
N HIS A 183 -9.73 16.71 15.47
CA HIS A 183 -10.19 17.24 16.76
C HIS A 183 -9.30 18.36 17.31
N SER A 184 -8.24 18.71 16.61
CA SER A 184 -7.42 19.93 16.87
C SER A 184 -7.78 21.02 15.86
#